data_bccdb2f8fde0eb03d77bcacfeec1917d
#
_entry.id   bccdb2f8fde0eb03d77bcacfeec1917d
#
_cell.length_a   1.000
_cell.length_b   1.000
_cell.length_c   1.000
_cell.angle_alpha   90.00
_cell.angle_beta   90.00
_cell.angle_gamma   90.00
#
_symmetry.space_group_name_H-M   'P 1'
#
loop_
_entity.id
_entity.type
_entity.pdbx_description
1 polymer ?
#
loop_
_entity_poly.entity_id
_entity_poly.type
_entity_poly.pdbx_seq_one_letter_code
_entity_poly.pdbx_strand_id
1 'polypeptide(L)'
;MANKKTTPQPQQHRKPQPDRLNRRLFGALLPLLLCFTLGSCSRHDAEDLWLDYHSRLQRMLELPDLAPKLTPVPELPPVRQLYQPLPDTKLNVLDLVVLRRCGLQQLVAERNNSLGKTMTVANQLGYELQLVNQLKPCLQHPQLDADLQQKLQLIYQEKQQQLPQVLANFLLTDQTLRQQLYGSQRSIQSGVSITSTLTALQQLGRLQDNVLKKDLAALASTDAAFINHQVGALYQSQLLADWQYSLRQNNGWLSALNAQLDHINLDAFCQRPQAKDKTQILNNILLQQFIGKIQPYLAELDGISQQLQPALNRIYQQSPIAAVLYQRTEAQHQELRQQLNRHVAWWQQLQQHCQFKIAAQPGQS
;
A
#
# COMPACT_ATOMS: atom_id res chain seq x y z
N MET A 1 -67.88 25.65 -37.80
CA MET A 1 -68.45 24.54 -38.54
C MET A 1 -67.95 23.24 -37.93
N ALA A 2 -68.88 22.47 -37.42
CA ALA A 2 -68.69 21.23 -36.67
C ALA A 2 -68.15 20.09 -37.53
N ASN A 3 -67.35 19.22 -36.99
CA ASN A 3 -67.45 17.84 -37.36
C ASN A 3 -67.11 16.85 -36.24
N LYS A 4 -67.97 15.86 -36.21
CA LYS A 4 -68.29 14.92 -35.15
C LYS A 4 -67.19 13.91 -34.83
N LYS A 5 -67.12 13.58 -33.54
CA LYS A 5 -66.55 12.39 -32.92
C LYS A 5 -67.22 11.12 -33.42
N THR A 6 -66.45 10.07 -33.62
CA THR A 6 -66.95 8.68 -33.59
C THR A 6 -65.96 7.83 -32.80
N THR A 7 -66.47 7.27 -31.76
CA THR A 7 -65.82 6.29 -30.85
C THR A 7 -66.10 4.88 -31.35
N PRO A 8 -65.18 3.89 -31.35
CA PRO A 8 -65.51 2.50 -31.46
C PRO A 8 -65.42 1.80 -30.09
N GLN A 9 -66.40 0.93 -29.88
CA GLN A 9 -66.62 0.05 -28.72
C GLN A 9 -65.51 -1.05 -28.58
N PRO A 10 -65.34 -1.60 -27.35
CA PRO A 10 -64.36 -2.64 -27.06
C PRO A 10 -64.89 -4.05 -27.39
N GLN A 11 -64.07 -4.78 -28.11
CA GLN A 11 -64.28 -6.25 -28.32
C GLN A 11 -63.80 -7.06 -27.10
N GLN A 12 -64.69 -7.88 -26.58
CA GLN A 12 -64.44 -8.92 -25.60
C GLN A 12 -63.58 -10.03 -26.22
N HIS A 13 -62.37 -10.24 -25.72
CA HIS A 13 -61.60 -11.47 -26.01
C HIS A 13 -61.71 -12.46 -24.81
N ARG A 14 -62.18 -13.66 -25.19
CA ARG A 14 -62.29 -14.87 -24.34
C ARG A 14 -60.94 -15.24 -23.74
N LYS A 15 -60.92 -15.57 -22.47
CA LYS A 15 -59.82 -16.24 -21.76
C LYS A 15 -59.68 -17.68 -22.26
N PRO A 16 -58.48 -18.19 -22.54
CA PRO A 16 -58.21 -19.60 -22.64
C PRO A 16 -58.01 -20.24 -21.28
N GLN A 17 -58.56 -21.41 -21.07
CA GLN A 17 -58.36 -22.27 -19.89
C GLN A 17 -56.93 -22.82 -19.87
N PRO A 18 -56.28 -22.99 -18.70
CA PRO A 18 -54.96 -23.62 -18.61
C PRO A 18 -55.06 -25.15 -18.64
N ASP A 19 -54.32 -25.74 -19.59
CA ASP A 19 -54.11 -27.18 -19.68
C ASP A 19 -53.34 -27.74 -18.47
N ARG A 20 -53.95 -28.74 -17.82
CA ARG A 20 -53.38 -29.48 -16.70
C ARG A 20 -52.44 -30.60 -17.23
N LEU A 21 -51.28 -30.26 -17.80
CA LEU A 21 -50.25 -31.29 -18.07
C LEU A 21 -48.89 -30.62 -18.09
N ASN A 22 -48.21 -30.58 -16.96
CA ASN A 22 -46.74 -30.53 -16.80
C ASN A 22 -46.31 -30.08 -15.38
N ARG A 23 -46.89 -30.73 -14.38
CA ARG A 23 -46.57 -30.42 -12.96
C ARG A 23 -45.64 -31.45 -12.29
N ARG A 24 -44.97 -32.33 -13.06
CA ARG A 24 -44.15 -33.40 -12.47
C ARG A 24 -42.68 -33.45 -12.92
N LEU A 25 -42.16 -32.44 -13.66
CA LEU A 25 -40.76 -32.47 -14.12
C LEU A 25 -39.89 -31.31 -13.62
N PHE A 26 -40.41 -30.39 -12.80
CA PHE A 26 -39.63 -29.26 -12.25
C PHE A 26 -39.18 -29.42 -10.81
N GLY A 27 -39.47 -30.55 -10.15
CA GLY A 27 -39.17 -30.78 -8.74
C GLY A 27 -37.83 -31.43 -8.43
N ALA A 28 -37.09 -31.91 -9.44
CA ALA A 28 -35.86 -32.70 -9.20
C ALA A 28 -34.53 -32.01 -9.58
N LEU A 29 -34.54 -30.78 -10.14
CA LEU A 29 -33.31 -30.07 -10.52
C LEU A 29 -32.91 -28.95 -9.58
N LEU A 30 -33.70 -28.61 -8.57
CA LEU A 30 -33.40 -27.53 -7.64
C LEU A 30 -32.41 -27.87 -6.50
N PRO A 31 -32.26 -29.13 -6.03
CA PRO A 31 -31.27 -29.41 -4.98
C PRO A 31 -29.82 -29.60 -5.50
N LEU A 32 -29.59 -29.76 -6.82
CA LEU A 32 -28.23 -29.99 -7.36
C LEU A 32 -27.46 -28.69 -7.60
N LEU A 33 -28.14 -27.55 -7.64
CA LEU A 33 -27.46 -26.22 -7.86
C LEU A 33 -27.04 -25.56 -6.55
N LEU A 34 -27.42 -26.06 -5.39
CA LEU A 34 -27.09 -25.45 -4.09
C LEU A 34 -25.78 -25.98 -3.46
N CYS A 35 -25.17 -27.02 -4.04
CA CYS A 35 -23.93 -27.61 -3.51
C CYS A 35 -22.62 -27.03 -4.08
N PHE A 36 -22.66 -26.06 -5.02
CA PHE A 36 -21.46 -25.52 -5.64
C PHE A 36 -20.99 -24.16 -5.08
N THR A 37 -21.60 -23.62 -4.03
CA THR A 37 -21.24 -22.30 -3.48
C THR A 37 -20.48 -22.34 -2.14
N LEU A 38 -19.97 -23.49 -1.69
CA LEU A 38 -19.20 -23.58 -0.44
C LEU A 38 -17.69 -23.77 -0.67
N GLY A 39 -17.19 -23.42 -1.84
CA GLY A 39 -15.77 -23.16 -2.05
C GLY A 39 -15.41 -21.76 -1.58
N SER A 40 -15.86 -21.33 -0.40
CA SER A 40 -15.29 -20.20 0.29
C SER A 40 -13.84 -20.59 0.64
N CYS A 41 -12.88 -20.22 -0.22
CA CYS A 41 -11.51 -20.08 0.21
C CYS A 41 -11.55 -19.11 1.40
N SER A 42 -11.57 -19.63 2.62
CA SER A 42 -11.36 -18.84 3.82
C SER A 42 -9.95 -18.28 3.69
N ARG A 43 -9.85 -17.05 3.18
CA ARG A 43 -8.64 -16.25 3.34
C ARG A 43 -8.48 -16.06 4.83
N HIS A 44 -7.66 -16.89 5.45
CA HIS A 44 -7.30 -16.69 6.84
C HIS A 44 -6.55 -15.36 6.92
N ASP A 45 -7.06 -14.44 7.72
CA ASP A 45 -6.31 -13.26 8.10
C ASP A 45 -5.05 -13.72 8.89
N ALA A 46 -3.97 -12.97 8.81
CA ALA A 46 -2.76 -13.26 9.59
C ALA A 46 -3.04 -13.43 11.08
N GLU A 47 -4.01 -12.69 11.60
CA GLU A 47 -4.45 -12.78 12.99
C GLU A 47 -5.06 -14.15 13.31
N ASP A 48 -5.90 -14.70 12.42
CA ASP A 48 -6.50 -16.04 12.58
C ASP A 48 -5.43 -17.14 12.64
N LEU A 49 -4.34 -17.00 11.86
CA LEU A 49 -3.22 -17.95 11.88
C LEU A 49 -2.54 -17.98 13.26
N TRP A 50 -2.31 -16.79 13.83
CA TRP A 50 -1.69 -16.65 15.14
C TRP A 50 -2.62 -17.14 16.27
N LEU A 51 -3.91 -16.83 16.20
CA LEU A 51 -4.90 -17.28 17.18
C LEU A 51 -5.01 -18.82 17.20
N ASP A 52 -5.10 -19.46 16.03
CA ASP A 52 -5.13 -20.94 15.94
C ASP A 52 -3.84 -21.56 16.50
N TYR A 53 -2.69 -21.01 16.12
CA TYR A 53 -1.39 -21.47 16.59
C TYR A 53 -1.24 -21.33 18.10
N HIS A 54 -1.51 -20.15 18.65
CA HIS A 54 -1.45 -19.89 20.09
C HIS A 54 -2.42 -20.77 20.88
N SER A 55 -3.67 -20.93 20.44
CA SER A 55 -4.68 -21.75 21.13
C SER A 55 -4.28 -23.21 21.25
N ARG A 56 -3.54 -23.75 20.27
CA ARG A 56 -3.01 -25.12 20.31
C ARG A 56 -1.82 -25.24 21.26
N LEU A 57 -0.89 -24.27 21.24
CA LEU A 57 0.23 -24.21 22.18
C LEU A 57 -0.26 -24.05 23.62
N GLN A 58 -1.25 -23.17 23.84
CA GLN A 58 -1.86 -22.92 25.15
C GLN A 58 -2.35 -24.21 25.81
N ARG A 59 -3.07 -25.06 25.06
CA ARG A 59 -3.57 -26.34 25.56
C ARG A 59 -2.47 -27.34 25.91
N MET A 60 -1.36 -27.34 25.15
CA MET A 60 -0.28 -28.30 25.37
C MET A 60 0.71 -27.85 26.45
N LEU A 61 0.98 -26.57 26.53
CA LEU A 61 1.99 -25.98 27.39
C LEU A 61 1.40 -25.25 28.60
N GLU A 62 0.07 -25.23 28.72
CA GLU A 62 -0.66 -24.57 29.82
C GLU A 62 -0.35 -23.05 29.88
N LEU A 63 -0.24 -22.41 28.69
CA LEU A 63 0.07 -20.99 28.60
C LEU A 63 -1.15 -20.13 29.02
N PRO A 64 -0.93 -18.95 29.57
CA PRO A 64 -2.00 -17.98 29.82
C PRO A 64 -2.57 -17.44 28.51
N ASP A 65 -3.72 -16.76 28.58
CA ASP A 65 -4.26 -16.03 27.45
C ASP A 65 -3.26 -14.99 26.92
N LEU A 66 -3.28 -14.80 25.60
CA LEU A 66 -2.38 -13.87 24.92
C LEU A 66 -3.18 -12.72 24.31
N ALA A 67 -2.84 -11.50 24.68
CA ALA A 67 -3.34 -10.29 24.08
C ALA A 67 -2.16 -9.48 23.49
N PRO A 68 -1.73 -9.80 22.26
CA PRO A 68 -0.61 -9.12 21.64
C PRO A 68 -0.95 -7.65 21.40
N LYS A 69 0.04 -6.78 21.64
CA LYS A 69 -0.09 -5.34 21.38
C LYS A 69 0.67 -5.01 20.11
N LEU A 70 0.10 -4.13 19.29
CA LEU A 70 0.85 -3.55 18.17
C LEU A 70 2.11 -2.86 18.68
N THR A 71 3.25 -3.18 18.05
CA THR A 71 4.51 -2.47 18.38
C THR A 71 4.33 -0.97 18.11
N PRO A 72 4.58 -0.11 19.11
CA PRO A 72 4.45 1.33 18.92
C PRO A 72 5.51 1.86 17.95
N VAL A 73 5.14 2.85 17.16
CA VAL A 73 6.04 3.53 16.21
C VAL A 73 5.81 5.04 16.30
N PRO A 74 6.83 5.87 16.02
CA PRO A 74 6.68 7.32 16.08
C PRO A 74 5.68 7.80 15.03
N GLU A 75 4.97 8.87 15.36
CA GLU A 75 4.06 9.54 14.43
C GLU A 75 4.82 10.37 13.40
N LEU A 76 4.23 10.51 12.21
CA LEU A 76 4.75 11.42 11.19
C LEU A 76 4.51 12.87 11.61
N PRO A 77 5.49 13.78 11.44
CA PRO A 77 5.30 15.19 11.70
C PRO A 77 4.09 15.75 10.94
N PRO A 78 3.34 16.69 11.50
CA PRO A 78 2.18 17.28 10.83
C PRO A 78 2.61 18.07 9.58
N VAL A 79 1.71 18.15 8.57
CA VAL A 79 1.95 18.83 7.28
C VAL A 79 2.52 20.23 7.45
N ARG A 80 1.99 21.00 8.41
CA ARG A 80 2.44 22.40 8.68
C ARG A 80 3.91 22.53 9.07
N GLN A 81 4.53 21.46 9.58
CA GLN A 81 5.97 21.45 9.92
C GLN A 81 6.84 21.04 8.74
N LEU A 82 6.27 20.39 7.75
CA LEU A 82 6.99 19.83 6.59
C LEU A 82 6.84 20.70 5.34
N TYR A 83 5.70 21.38 5.19
CA TYR A 83 5.45 22.24 4.04
C TYR A 83 6.29 23.51 4.13
N GLN A 84 7.02 23.79 3.06
CA GLN A 84 7.83 25.00 2.91
C GLN A 84 7.21 25.90 1.83
N PRO A 85 6.78 27.13 2.19
CA PRO A 85 6.21 28.05 1.22
C PRO A 85 7.24 28.43 0.16
N LEU A 86 6.77 28.50 -1.08
CA LEU A 86 7.61 28.92 -2.21
C LEU A 86 7.48 30.43 -2.41
N PRO A 87 8.54 31.12 -2.85
CA PRO A 87 8.43 32.50 -3.31
C PRO A 87 7.42 32.64 -4.45
N ASP A 88 6.63 33.71 -4.42
CA ASP A 88 5.64 33.99 -5.46
C ASP A 88 6.31 34.67 -6.66
N THR A 89 6.57 33.90 -7.70
CA THR A 89 7.12 34.42 -8.96
C THR A 89 5.98 34.91 -9.83
N LYS A 90 5.82 36.25 -9.95
CA LYS A 90 4.75 36.90 -10.72
C LYS A 90 5.16 37.10 -12.17
N LEU A 91 4.48 36.42 -13.08
CA LEU A 91 4.44 36.78 -14.49
C LEU A 91 3.29 37.76 -14.70
N ASN A 92 3.60 38.98 -15.16
CA ASN A 92 2.58 40.00 -15.39
C ASN A 92 1.70 39.66 -16.60
N VAL A 93 0.43 40.14 -16.59
CA VAL A 93 -0.52 39.92 -17.68
C VAL A 93 -0.03 40.45 -19.03
N LEU A 94 0.80 41.51 -19.03
CA LEU A 94 1.43 42.08 -20.24
C LEU A 94 2.45 41.10 -20.86
N ASP A 95 3.10 40.28 -20.05
CA ASP A 95 4.03 39.24 -20.52
C ASP A 95 3.29 38.08 -21.22
N LEU A 96 1.98 37.87 -20.91
CA LEU A 96 1.16 36.83 -21.50
C LEU A 96 1.01 36.92 -23.03
N VAL A 97 0.99 38.14 -23.58
CA VAL A 97 0.85 38.34 -25.05
C VAL A 97 2.05 37.76 -25.79
N VAL A 98 3.25 37.92 -25.21
CA VAL A 98 4.51 37.39 -25.80
C VAL A 98 4.64 35.89 -25.50
N LEU A 99 4.24 35.46 -24.32
CA LEU A 99 4.21 34.04 -23.94
C LEU A 99 3.28 33.19 -24.80
N ARG A 100 2.29 33.83 -25.49
CA ARG A 100 1.46 33.16 -26.51
C ARG A 100 2.30 32.58 -27.65
N ARG A 101 3.36 33.27 -28.07
CA ARG A 101 4.25 32.82 -29.16
C ARG A 101 5.02 31.54 -28.81
N CYS A 102 5.30 31.35 -27.51
CA CYS A 102 6.00 30.17 -26.97
C CYS A 102 5.03 29.08 -26.44
N GLY A 103 3.72 29.24 -26.60
CA GLY A 103 2.75 28.29 -26.04
C GLY A 103 2.56 28.34 -24.52
N LEU A 104 3.22 29.25 -23.82
CA LEU A 104 3.16 29.36 -22.35
C LEU A 104 1.91 30.07 -21.84
N GLN A 105 1.16 30.79 -22.70
CA GLN A 105 -0.01 31.58 -22.30
C GLN A 105 -1.04 30.72 -21.58
N GLN A 106 -1.35 29.53 -22.13
CA GLN A 106 -2.36 28.65 -21.55
C GLN A 106 -1.92 28.13 -20.17
N LEU A 107 -0.68 27.66 -20.05
CA LEU A 107 -0.11 27.14 -18.81
C LEU A 107 -0.11 28.19 -17.68
N VAL A 108 0.28 29.43 -17.99
CA VAL A 108 0.26 30.55 -17.03
C VAL A 108 -1.18 30.97 -16.69
N ALA A 109 -2.09 30.98 -17.65
CA ALA A 109 -3.51 31.29 -17.42
C ALA A 109 -4.18 30.25 -16.52
N GLU A 110 -3.88 28.96 -16.70
CA GLU A 110 -4.35 27.87 -15.83
C GLU A 110 -3.88 28.05 -14.38
N ARG A 111 -2.64 28.47 -14.16
CA ARG A 111 -2.11 28.75 -12.81
C ARG A 111 -2.78 29.96 -12.15
N ASN A 112 -3.12 30.97 -12.94
CA ASN A 112 -3.68 32.25 -12.43
C ASN A 112 -5.19 32.22 -12.21
N ASN A 113 -5.91 31.20 -12.68
CA ASN A 113 -7.34 31.08 -12.43
C ASN A 113 -7.62 30.60 -10.99
N SER A 114 -8.90 30.56 -10.59
CA SER A 114 -9.31 30.16 -9.24
C SER A 114 -8.94 28.72 -8.90
N LEU A 115 -8.99 27.79 -9.88
CA LEU A 115 -8.59 26.40 -9.70
C LEU A 115 -7.07 26.25 -9.55
N GLY A 116 -6.29 27.03 -10.31
CA GLY A 116 -4.83 27.04 -10.21
C GLY A 116 -4.33 27.51 -8.84
N LYS A 117 -5.08 28.37 -8.15
CA LYS A 117 -4.74 28.84 -6.79
C LYS A 117 -4.96 27.77 -5.72
N THR A 118 -5.77 26.76 -5.99
CA THR A 118 -6.13 25.64 -5.08
C THR A 118 -5.59 24.31 -5.56
N MET A 119 -4.53 24.31 -6.38
CA MET A 119 -3.90 23.08 -6.86
C MET A 119 -3.42 22.19 -5.71
N THR A 120 -3.58 20.87 -5.88
CA THR A 120 -2.88 19.90 -5.03
C THR A 120 -1.36 20.02 -5.22
N VAL A 121 -0.59 19.58 -4.24
CA VAL A 121 0.89 19.59 -4.35
C VAL A 121 1.40 18.73 -5.51
N ALA A 122 0.67 17.66 -5.88
CA ALA A 122 0.95 16.84 -7.06
C ALA A 122 0.78 17.64 -8.37
N ASN A 123 -0.34 18.34 -8.51
CA ASN A 123 -0.61 19.18 -9.67
C ASN A 123 0.35 20.38 -9.74
N GLN A 124 0.71 20.95 -8.58
CA GLN A 124 1.69 22.04 -8.51
C GLN A 124 3.06 21.57 -9.02
N LEU A 125 3.52 20.38 -8.62
CA LEU A 125 4.78 19.82 -9.12
C LEU A 125 4.71 19.62 -10.64
N GLY A 126 3.64 19.03 -11.17
CA GLY A 126 3.45 18.86 -12.61
C GLY A 126 3.48 20.18 -13.37
N TYR A 127 2.79 21.20 -12.86
CA TYR A 127 2.82 22.55 -13.42
C TYR A 127 4.23 23.14 -13.47
N GLU A 128 4.97 23.10 -12.37
CA GLU A 128 6.33 23.69 -12.31
C GLU A 128 7.31 22.96 -13.23
N LEU A 129 7.20 21.65 -13.37
CA LEU A 129 7.99 20.86 -14.33
C LEU A 129 7.67 21.25 -15.77
N GLN A 130 6.39 21.35 -16.13
CA GLN A 130 5.98 21.81 -17.47
C GLN A 130 6.44 23.22 -17.75
N LEU A 131 6.32 24.12 -16.77
CA LEU A 131 6.76 25.52 -16.92
C LEU A 131 8.25 25.59 -17.22
N VAL A 132 9.11 24.90 -16.47
CA VAL A 132 10.56 24.87 -16.69
C VAL A 132 10.88 24.27 -18.08
N ASN A 133 10.23 23.18 -18.46
CA ASN A 133 10.45 22.53 -19.74
C ASN A 133 10.07 23.40 -20.94
N GLN A 134 8.97 24.17 -20.83
CA GLN A 134 8.51 25.06 -21.90
C GLN A 134 9.23 26.41 -21.92
N LEU A 135 9.72 26.92 -20.78
CA LEU A 135 10.52 28.15 -20.73
C LEU A 135 11.82 28.02 -21.48
N LYS A 136 12.51 26.88 -21.42
CA LYS A 136 13.80 26.68 -22.05
C LYS A 136 13.79 26.94 -23.58
N PRO A 137 12.92 26.32 -24.40
CA PRO A 137 12.84 26.64 -25.83
C PRO A 137 12.30 28.07 -26.08
N CYS A 138 11.45 28.59 -25.19
CA CYS A 138 10.95 29.97 -25.30
C CYS A 138 12.06 30.99 -25.26
N LEU A 139 13.10 30.82 -24.43
CA LEU A 139 14.25 31.70 -24.33
C LEU A 139 15.02 31.88 -25.65
N GLN A 140 14.90 30.94 -26.57
CA GLN A 140 15.57 30.96 -27.88
C GLN A 140 14.66 31.50 -29.00
N HIS A 141 13.45 31.98 -28.67
CA HIS A 141 12.49 32.43 -29.68
C HIS A 141 12.93 33.74 -30.34
N PRO A 142 13.05 33.81 -31.68
CA PRO A 142 13.68 34.93 -32.39
C PRO A 142 12.93 36.26 -32.31
N GLN A 143 11.69 36.26 -31.83
CA GLN A 143 10.84 37.45 -31.70
C GLN A 143 10.77 38.00 -30.26
N LEU A 144 11.60 37.50 -29.34
CA LEU A 144 11.75 38.09 -28.02
C LEU A 144 12.69 39.34 -28.10
N ASP A 145 12.27 40.44 -27.50
CA ASP A 145 13.17 41.53 -27.22
C ASP A 145 14.14 41.17 -26.07
N ALA A 146 15.24 41.92 -25.97
CA ALA A 146 16.33 41.63 -25.03
C ALA A 146 15.88 41.73 -23.56
N ASP A 147 15.01 42.70 -23.23
CA ASP A 147 14.55 42.92 -21.86
C ASP A 147 13.65 41.79 -21.40
N LEU A 148 12.73 41.31 -22.26
CA LEU A 148 11.88 40.21 -21.98
C LEU A 148 12.65 38.87 -21.91
N GLN A 149 13.62 38.66 -22.82
CA GLN A 149 14.53 37.51 -22.78
C GLN A 149 15.26 37.43 -21.45
N GLN A 150 15.83 38.56 -20.99
CA GLN A 150 16.50 38.62 -19.69
C GLN A 150 15.55 38.29 -18.53
N LYS A 151 14.34 38.83 -18.54
CA LYS A 151 13.32 38.57 -17.52
C LYS A 151 12.94 37.10 -17.48
N LEU A 152 12.66 36.47 -18.63
CA LEU A 152 12.33 35.04 -18.72
C LEU A 152 13.51 34.16 -18.31
N GLN A 153 14.75 34.58 -18.58
CA GLN A 153 15.93 33.85 -18.13
C GLN A 153 16.05 33.84 -16.61
N LEU A 154 15.77 34.94 -15.92
CA LEU A 154 15.75 35.00 -14.45
C LEU A 154 14.66 34.11 -13.88
N ILE A 155 13.45 34.16 -14.45
CA ILE A 155 12.33 33.29 -14.02
C ILE A 155 12.69 31.81 -14.21
N TYR A 156 13.28 31.45 -15.35
CA TYR A 156 13.70 30.08 -15.62
C TYR A 156 14.73 29.58 -14.59
N GLN A 157 15.73 30.40 -14.25
CA GLN A 157 16.73 30.06 -13.24
C GLN A 157 16.09 29.90 -11.86
N GLU A 158 15.23 30.84 -11.47
CA GLU A 158 14.51 30.77 -10.20
C GLU A 158 13.65 29.51 -10.09
N LYS A 159 12.85 29.21 -11.12
CA LYS A 159 12.00 28.02 -11.16
C LYS A 159 12.80 26.72 -11.10
N GLN A 160 13.93 26.63 -11.80
CA GLN A 160 14.81 25.48 -11.68
C GLN A 160 15.37 25.30 -10.25
N GLN A 161 15.70 26.40 -9.57
CA GLN A 161 16.19 26.36 -8.20
C GLN A 161 15.09 25.95 -7.20
N GLN A 162 13.83 26.27 -7.49
CA GLN A 162 12.67 25.92 -6.67
C GLN A 162 12.22 24.45 -6.82
N LEU A 163 12.51 23.78 -7.95
CA LEU A 163 12.02 22.43 -8.22
C LEU A 163 12.29 21.41 -7.08
N PRO A 164 13.46 21.36 -6.46
CA PRO A 164 13.69 20.45 -5.34
C PRO A 164 12.76 20.69 -4.15
N GLN A 165 12.42 21.94 -3.86
CA GLN A 165 11.51 22.30 -2.78
C GLN A 165 10.04 21.98 -3.15
N VAL A 166 9.64 22.21 -4.41
CA VAL A 166 8.31 21.81 -4.91
C VAL A 166 8.13 20.29 -4.79
N LEU A 167 9.14 19.53 -5.21
CA LEU A 167 9.17 18.08 -5.08
C LEU A 167 9.10 17.64 -3.62
N ALA A 168 9.89 18.26 -2.73
CA ALA A 168 9.86 17.95 -1.31
C ALA A 168 8.48 18.22 -0.69
N ASN A 169 7.84 19.34 -1.03
CA ASN A 169 6.47 19.62 -0.61
C ASN A 169 5.51 18.53 -1.07
N PHE A 170 5.59 18.08 -2.32
CA PHE A 170 4.78 16.98 -2.83
C PHE A 170 5.03 15.69 -2.05
N LEU A 171 6.27 15.22 -1.96
CA LEU A 171 6.61 13.95 -1.32
C LEU A 171 6.25 13.91 0.17
N LEU A 172 6.33 15.05 0.87
CA LEU A 172 6.14 15.14 2.32
C LEU A 172 4.71 15.50 2.73
N THR A 173 3.93 16.13 1.84
CA THR A 173 2.63 16.72 2.23
C THR A 173 1.45 16.25 1.38
N ASP A 174 1.67 15.49 0.30
CA ASP A 174 0.57 14.90 -0.47
C ASP A 174 -0.27 13.97 0.41
N GLN A 175 -1.58 14.13 0.35
CA GLN A 175 -2.52 13.42 1.21
C GLN A 175 -2.42 11.89 1.03
N THR A 176 -2.35 11.43 -0.21
CA THR A 176 -2.29 9.99 -0.51
C THR A 176 -0.98 9.38 -0.03
N LEU A 177 0.16 10.03 -0.33
CA LEU A 177 1.47 9.58 0.14
C LEU A 177 1.51 9.51 1.67
N ARG A 178 0.99 10.52 2.34
CA ARG A 178 0.92 10.51 3.81
C ARG A 178 0.03 9.40 4.35
N GLN A 179 -1.14 9.15 3.76
CA GLN A 179 -2.02 8.05 4.15
C GLN A 179 -1.30 6.70 4.05
N GLN A 180 -0.54 6.48 2.98
CA GLN A 180 0.26 5.27 2.81
C GLN A 180 1.37 5.14 3.87
N LEU A 181 1.95 6.25 4.32
CA LEU A 181 3.01 6.26 5.34
C LEU A 181 2.49 6.21 6.78
N TYR A 182 1.22 6.59 7.04
CA TYR A 182 0.61 6.48 8.37
C TYR A 182 0.35 5.02 8.79
N GLY A 183 0.15 4.13 7.83
CA GLY A 183 -0.24 2.75 8.04
C GLY A 183 -1.76 2.56 8.04
N SER A 184 -2.18 1.32 8.21
CA SER A 184 -3.58 0.88 8.24
C SER A 184 -3.88 0.10 9.52
N GLN A 185 -5.04 -0.57 9.56
CA GLN A 185 -5.41 -1.56 10.58
C GLN A 185 -5.69 -2.92 9.94
N ARG A 186 -5.05 -3.18 8.80
CA ARG A 186 -5.31 -4.35 7.98
C ARG A 186 -4.01 -5.02 7.58
N SER A 187 -3.94 -6.34 7.77
CA SER A 187 -2.80 -7.14 7.33
C SER A 187 -2.79 -7.32 5.81
N ILE A 188 -1.61 -7.45 5.24
CA ILE A 188 -1.48 -7.91 3.86
C ILE A 188 -2.04 -9.33 3.72
N GLN A 189 -2.63 -9.60 2.56
CA GLN A 189 -3.12 -10.94 2.23
C GLN A 189 -2.02 -11.73 1.52
N SER A 190 -1.90 -13.03 1.80
CA SER A 190 -0.99 -13.90 1.05
C SER A 190 -1.28 -13.87 -0.46
N GLY A 191 -0.22 -13.82 -1.27
CA GLY A 191 -0.31 -13.69 -2.72
C GLY A 191 -0.66 -12.30 -3.23
N VAL A 192 -0.53 -11.24 -2.38
CA VAL A 192 -0.77 -9.87 -2.81
C VAL A 192 0.23 -9.42 -3.86
N SER A 193 -0.26 -8.80 -4.94
CA SER A 193 0.63 -8.20 -5.95
C SER A 193 1.21 -6.89 -5.45
N ILE A 194 2.53 -6.79 -5.47
CA ILE A 194 3.28 -5.56 -5.12
C ILE A 194 3.63 -4.70 -6.32
N THR A 195 3.40 -5.19 -7.53
CA THR A 195 3.95 -4.63 -8.79
C THR A 195 3.58 -3.16 -9.00
N SER A 196 2.30 -2.80 -8.85
CA SER A 196 1.85 -1.43 -9.07
C SER A 196 2.46 -0.46 -8.06
N THR A 197 2.47 -0.83 -6.78
CA THR A 197 3.06 -0.03 -5.69
C THR A 197 4.57 0.13 -5.89
N LEU A 198 5.28 -0.96 -6.16
CA LEU A 198 6.73 -0.93 -6.36
C LEU A 198 7.10 -0.09 -7.58
N THR A 199 6.35 -0.23 -8.69
CA THR A 199 6.56 0.58 -9.90
C THR A 199 6.34 2.06 -9.61
N ALA A 200 5.25 2.42 -8.91
CA ALA A 200 4.98 3.81 -8.55
C ALA A 200 6.10 4.41 -7.69
N LEU A 201 6.56 3.71 -6.65
CA LEU A 201 7.69 4.15 -5.82
C LEU A 201 8.98 4.31 -6.62
N GLN A 202 9.28 3.37 -7.51
CA GLN A 202 10.47 3.46 -8.37
C GLN A 202 10.41 4.65 -9.33
N GLN A 203 9.23 4.96 -9.89
CA GLN A 203 9.04 6.12 -10.75
C GLN A 203 9.18 7.44 -9.98
N LEU A 204 8.62 7.53 -8.77
CA LEU A 204 8.81 8.68 -7.88
C LEU A 204 10.28 8.86 -7.46
N GLY A 205 10.98 7.77 -7.17
CA GLY A 205 12.41 7.81 -6.89
C GLY A 205 13.25 8.28 -8.09
N ARG A 206 12.92 7.86 -9.32
CA ARG A 206 13.57 8.36 -10.55
C ARG A 206 13.29 9.84 -10.77
N LEU A 207 12.04 10.27 -10.56
CA LEU A 207 11.66 11.68 -10.65
C LEU A 207 12.51 12.52 -9.68
N GLN A 208 12.65 12.07 -8.43
CA GLN A 208 13.49 12.76 -7.44
C GLN A 208 14.95 12.86 -7.90
N ASP A 209 15.54 11.77 -8.34
CA ASP A 209 16.92 11.78 -8.83
C ASP A 209 17.11 12.78 -9.98
N ASN A 210 16.19 12.80 -10.95
CA ASN A 210 16.24 13.69 -12.11
C ASN A 210 16.10 15.16 -11.71
N VAL A 211 15.21 15.47 -10.74
CA VAL A 211 15.06 16.84 -10.20
C VAL A 211 16.34 17.26 -9.48
N LEU A 212 16.90 16.43 -8.61
CA LEU A 212 18.12 16.74 -7.85
C LEU A 212 19.35 16.89 -8.76
N LYS A 213 19.45 16.09 -9.82
CA LYS A 213 20.51 16.18 -10.83
C LYS A 213 20.29 17.29 -11.84
N LYS A 214 19.13 17.96 -11.83
CA LYS A 214 18.69 18.95 -12.81
C LYS A 214 18.69 18.40 -14.26
N ASP A 215 18.37 17.11 -14.40
CA ASP A 215 18.27 16.44 -15.71
C ASP A 215 16.93 16.78 -16.38
N LEU A 216 16.88 17.94 -17.01
CA LEU A 216 15.67 18.43 -17.69
C LEU A 216 15.27 17.59 -18.90
N ALA A 217 16.22 16.89 -19.54
CA ALA A 217 15.90 16.00 -20.65
C ALA A 217 15.08 14.79 -20.15
N ALA A 218 15.49 14.19 -19.04
CA ALA A 218 14.75 13.12 -18.40
C ALA A 218 13.40 13.57 -17.81
N LEU A 219 13.24 14.86 -17.50
CA LEU A 219 12.00 15.45 -16.96
C LEU A 219 11.05 15.95 -18.06
N ALA A 220 11.45 15.96 -19.34
CA ALA A 220 10.69 16.57 -20.43
C ALA A 220 9.27 16.00 -20.62
N SER A 221 9.05 14.72 -20.31
CA SER A 221 7.76 14.04 -20.39
C SER A 221 7.02 13.95 -19.05
N THR A 222 7.53 14.58 -18.01
CA THR A 222 6.92 14.53 -16.67
C THR A 222 5.95 15.68 -16.50
N ASP A 223 4.68 15.37 -16.36
CA ASP A 223 3.58 16.30 -16.17
C ASP A 223 2.70 15.90 -14.96
N ALA A 224 1.64 16.66 -14.75
CA ALA A 224 0.67 16.36 -13.68
C ALA A 224 -0.03 15.02 -13.87
N ALA A 225 -0.27 14.58 -15.12
CA ALA A 225 -0.89 13.28 -15.40
C ALA A 225 0.01 12.12 -15.01
N PHE A 226 1.32 12.22 -15.32
CA PHE A 226 2.32 11.24 -14.89
C PHE A 226 2.34 11.12 -13.35
N ILE A 227 2.41 12.25 -12.63
CA ILE A 227 2.49 12.27 -11.17
C ILE A 227 1.21 11.69 -10.56
N ASN A 228 0.04 12.14 -11.03
CA ASN A 228 -1.26 11.66 -10.54
C ASN A 228 -1.46 10.16 -10.82
N HIS A 229 -0.90 9.62 -11.90
CA HIS A 229 -0.93 8.18 -12.18
C HIS A 229 -0.18 7.40 -11.09
N GLN A 230 1.02 7.85 -10.66
CA GLN A 230 1.77 7.19 -9.58
C GLN A 230 1.03 7.30 -8.24
N VAL A 231 0.51 8.48 -7.91
CA VAL A 231 -0.29 8.69 -6.70
C VAL A 231 -1.55 7.81 -6.71
N GLY A 232 -2.24 7.73 -7.85
CA GLY A 232 -3.42 6.88 -8.04
C GLY A 232 -3.14 5.39 -7.82
N ALA A 233 -2.01 4.89 -8.34
CA ALA A 233 -1.57 3.50 -8.12
C ALA A 233 -1.34 3.19 -6.64
N LEU A 234 -0.72 4.11 -5.90
CA LEU A 234 -0.52 3.98 -4.45
C LEU A 234 -1.85 4.04 -3.69
N TYR A 235 -2.75 4.96 -4.07
CA TYR A 235 -4.08 5.09 -3.44
C TYR A 235 -4.91 3.82 -3.57
N GLN A 236 -4.91 3.19 -4.75
CA GLN A 236 -5.71 2.00 -5.03
C GLN A 236 -5.21 0.75 -4.30
N SER A 237 -3.90 0.61 -4.12
CA SER A 237 -3.31 -0.62 -3.57
C SER A 237 -3.37 -0.70 -2.05
N GLN A 238 -3.26 0.42 -1.33
CA GLN A 238 -3.12 0.51 0.14
C GLN A 238 -1.93 -0.32 0.71
N LEU A 239 -1.11 -0.90 -0.16
CA LEU A 239 -0.11 -1.91 0.19
C LEU A 239 0.93 -1.42 1.19
N LEU A 240 1.43 -0.17 1.04
CA LEU A 240 2.42 0.37 1.97
C LEU A 240 1.89 0.51 3.40
N ALA A 241 0.63 0.90 3.51
CA ALA A 241 -0.03 1.04 4.80
C ALA A 241 -0.26 -0.32 5.46
N ASP A 242 -0.76 -1.29 4.68
CA ASP A 242 -1.04 -2.65 5.13
C ASP A 242 0.27 -3.41 5.48
N TRP A 243 1.35 -3.19 4.73
CA TRP A 243 2.68 -3.74 5.01
C TRP A 243 3.23 -3.26 6.36
N GLN A 244 3.18 -1.96 6.65
CA GLN A 244 3.63 -1.42 7.94
C GLN A 244 2.80 -1.99 9.11
N TYR A 245 1.48 -2.13 8.93
CA TYR A 245 0.63 -2.76 9.92
C TYR A 245 1.01 -4.22 10.15
N SER A 246 1.23 -4.99 9.07
CA SER A 246 1.58 -6.41 9.15
C SER A 246 2.90 -6.64 9.88
N LEU A 247 3.92 -5.82 9.64
CA LEU A 247 5.19 -5.89 10.38
C LEU A 247 4.96 -5.73 11.89
N ARG A 248 4.22 -4.69 12.29
CA ARG A 248 3.95 -4.38 13.69
C ARG A 248 3.09 -5.44 14.39
N GLN A 249 2.08 -5.95 13.68
CA GLN A 249 1.19 -6.99 14.20
C GLN A 249 1.95 -8.29 14.45
N ASN A 250 2.76 -8.74 13.48
CA ASN A 250 3.53 -9.97 13.63
C ASN A 250 4.63 -9.84 14.67
N ASN A 251 5.26 -8.67 14.82
CA ASN A 251 6.17 -8.37 15.93
C ASN A 251 5.46 -8.49 17.29
N GLY A 252 4.26 -7.93 17.39
CA GLY A 252 3.45 -8.04 18.61
C GLY A 252 3.13 -9.49 18.98
N TRP A 253 2.71 -10.29 18.02
CA TRP A 253 2.43 -11.72 18.23
C TRP A 253 3.67 -12.51 18.63
N LEU A 254 4.76 -12.40 17.86
CA LEU A 254 6.01 -13.13 18.16
C LEU A 254 6.61 -12.72 19.47
N SER A 255 6.68 -11.41 19.75
CA SER A 255 7.23 -10.91 21.03
C SER A 255 6.45 -11.42 22.23
N ALA A 256 5.12 -11.34 22.18
CA ALA A 256 4.26 -11.78 23.28
C ALA A 256 4.31 -13.31 23.47
N LEU A 257 4.30 -14.07 22.37
CA LEU A 257 4.41 -15.53 22.42
C LEU A 257 5.78 -16.00 22.91
N ASN A 258 6.86 -15.42 22.40
CA ASN A 258 8.22 -15.75 22.85
C ASN A 258 8.40 -15.47 24.34
N ALA A 259 7.84 -14.36 24.83
CA ALA A 259 7.88 -14.06 26.26
C ALA A 259 7.18 -15.13 27.10
N GLN A 260 6.05 -15.69 26.66
CA GLN A 260 5.40 -16.81 27.34
C GLN A 260 6.24 -18.09 27.30
N LEU A 261 6.79 -18.40 26.13
CA LEU A 261 7.57 -19.62 25.90
C LEU A 261 8.88 -19.64 26.71
N ASP A 262 9.54 -18.51 26.90
CA ASP A 262 10.77 -18.40 27.68
C ASP A 262 10.58 -18.69 29.18
N HIS A 263 9.35 -18.57 29.69
CA HIS A 263 9.04 -18.93 31.08
C HIS A 263 8.85 -20.45 31.29
N ILE A 264 8.86 -21.26 30.22
CA ILE A 264 8.69 -22.71 30.34
C ILE A 264 10.00 -23.33 30.77
N ASN A 265 9.99 -24.04 31.91
CA ASN A 265 11.09 -24.89 32.31
C ASN A 265 11.08 -26.17 31.47
N LEU A 266 11.92 -26.24 30.45
CA LEU A 266 12.00 -27.35 29.50
C LEU A 266 12.42 -28.66 30.17
N ASP A 267 13.36 -28.63 31.15
CA ASP A 267 13.78 -29.84 31.86
C ASP A 267 12.62 -30.43 32.66
N ALA A 268 11.94 -29.61 33.43
CA ALA A 268 10.75 -30.04 34.18
C ALA A 268 9.62 -30.53 33.26
N PHE A 269 9.43 -29.90 32.09
CA PHE A 269 8.44 -30.31 31.10
C PHE A 269 8.77 -31.69 30.52
N CYS A 270 10.04 -31.94 30.11
CA CYS A 270 10.47 -33.16 29.45
C CYS A 270 10.55 -34.37 30.39
N GLN A 271 10.66 -34.15 31.72
CA GLN A 271 10.69 -35.23 32.73
C GLN A 271 9.29 -35.72 33.14
N ARG A 272 8.20 -35.05 32.72
CA ARG A 272 6.81 -35.48 33.03
C ARG A 272 6.48 -36.82 32.37
N PRO A 273 5.72 -37.73 33.01
CA PRO A 273 5.36 -39.02 32.41
C PRO A 273 4.68 -38.91 31.03
N GLN A 274 3.97 -37.83 30.76
CA GLN A 274 3.25 -37.59 29.50
C GLN A 274 4.08 -36.76 28.49
N ALA A 275 5.35 -36.48 28.77
CA ALA A 275 6.15 -35.58 27.92
C ALA A 275 6.30 -36.13 26.48
N LYS A 276 6.44 -37.43 26.32
CA LYS A 276 6.56 -38.07 25.00
C LYS A 276 5.33 -37.83 24.12
N ASP A 277 4.15 -38.01 24.66
CA ASP A 277 2.89 -37.80 23.90
C ASP A 277 2.67 -36.30 23.61
N LYS A 278 2.94 -35.44 24.60
CA LYS A 278 2.84 -33.98 24.43
C LYS A 278 3.84 -33.48 23.39
N THR A 279 5.08 -33.97 23.34
CA THR A 279 6.09 -33.57 22.35
C THR A 279 5.69 -33.99 20.94
N GLN A 280 5.05 -35.15 20.77
CA GLN A 280 4.54 -35.58 19.46
C GLN A 280 3.43 -34.64 18.96
N ILE A 281 2.50 -34.24 19.83
CA ILE A 281 1.45 -33.27 19.49
C ILE A 281 2.07 -31.90 19.17
N LEU A 282 3.04 -31.43 19.98
CA LEU A 282 3.78 -30.19 19.72
C LEU A 282 4.51 -30.21 18.39
N ASN A 283 5.14 -31.34 18.03
CA ASN A 283 5.74 -31.51 16.70
C ASN A 283 4.72 -31.31 15.56
N ASN A 284 3.53 -31.88 15.70
CA ASN A 284 2.46 -31.70 14.71
C ASN A 284 1.96 -30.25 14.66
N ILE A 285 1.85 -29.58 15.79
CA ILE A 285 1.51 -28.14 15.83
C ILE A 285 2.57 -27.32 15.11
N LEU A 286 3.86 -27.57 15.38
CA LEU A 286 4.98 -26.89 14.71
C LEU A 286 4.90 -27.10 13.18
N LEU A 287 4.78 -28.35 12.73
CA LEU A 287 4.78 -28.69 11.30
C LEU A 287 3.55 -28.13 10.57
N GLN A 288 2.36 -28.31 11.14
CA GLN A 288 1.11 -27.97 10.44
C GLN A 288 0.73 -26.51 10.55
N GLN A 289 1.02 -25.84 11.67
CA GLN A 289 0.58 -24.47 11.89
C GLN A 289 1.72 -23.47 11.64
N PHE A 290 2.87 -23.66 12.32
CA PHE A 290 3.96 -22.70 12.18
C PHE A 290 4.69 -22.86 10.83
N ILE A 291 5.23 -24.04 10.56
CA ILE A 291 5.99 -24.29 9.32
C ILE A 291 5.06 -24.30 8.09
N GLY A 292 3.88 -24.88 8.22
CA GLY A 292 2.94 -25.03 7.10
C GLY A 292 2.12 -23.77 6.75
N LYS A 293 1.94 -22.81 7.69
CA LYS A 293 1.08 -21.64 7.46
C LYS A 293 1.74 -20.31 7.82
N ILE A 294 2.25 -20.16 9.07
CA ILE A 294 2.77 -18.89 9.56
C ILE A 294 4.10 -18.57 8.88
N GLN A 295 5.02 -19.51 8.83
CA GLN A 295 6.34 -19.30 8.22
C GLN A 295 6.27 -18.89 6.74
N PRO A 296 5.45 -19.50 5.87
CA PRO A 296 5.26 -19.03 4.49
C PRO A 296 4.73 -17.58 4.42
N TYR A 297 3.78 -17.22 5.26
CA TYR A 297 3.27 -15.85 5.34
C TYR A 297 4.36 -14.85 5.77
N LEU A 298 5.16 -15.20 6.80
CA LEU A 298 6.28 -14.36 7.24
C LEU A 298 7.39 -14.26 6.19
N ALA A 299 7.65 -15.33 5.43
CA ALA A 299 8.61 -15.32 4.32
C ALA A 299 8.15 -14.40 3.18
N GLU A 300 6.85 -14.40 2.86
CA GLU A 300 6.27 -13.47 1.89
C GLU A 300 6.40 -12.02 2.38
N LEU A 301 6.07 -11.74 3.65
CA LEU A 301 6.21 -10.42 4.27
C LEU A 301 7.67 -9.93 4.26
N ASP A 302 8.63 -10.83 4.52
CA ASP A 302 10.07 -10.56 4.40
C ASP A 302 10.46 -10.20 2.96
N GLY A 303 10.00 -10.97 1.97
CA GLY A 303 10.25 -10.72 0.56
C GLY A 303 9.65 -9.39 0.06
N ILE A 304 8.46 -9.02 0.53
CA ILE A 304 7.85 -7.71 0.27
C ILE A 304 8.71 -6.60 0.87
N SER A 305 9.16 -6.77 2.12
CA SER A 305 10.01 -5.79 2.81
C SER A 305 11.32 -5.54 2.06
N GLN A 306 11.97 -6.60 1.58
CA GLN A 306 13.21 -6.49 0.79
C GLN A 306 13.04 -5.70 -0.50
N GLN A 307 11.85 -5.70 -1.10
CA GLN A 307 11.58 -4.99 -2.35
C GLN A 307 11.10 -3.54 -2.12
N LEU A 308 10.23 -3.30 -1.13
CA LEU A 308 9.67 -1.97 -0.87
C LEU A 308 10.66 -1.05 -0.16
N GLN A 309 11.47 -1.58 0.78
CA GLN A 309 12.37 -0.77 1.59
C GLN A 309 13.39 0.03 0.76
N PRO A 310 14.12 -0.54 -0.23
CA PRO A 310 15.05 0.24 -1.05
C PRO A 310 14.35 1.33 -1.85
N ALA A 311 13.12 1.09 -2.36
CA ALA A 311 12.36 2.07 -3.11
C ALA A 311 11.91 3.25 -2.24
N LEU A 312 11.46 2.98 -0.99
CA LEU A 312 11.15 4.02 -0.01
C LEU A 312 12.38 4.80 0.43
N ASN A 313 13.48 4.12 0.72
CA ASN A 313 14.72 4.76 1.13
C ASN A 313 15.23 5.70 0.04
N ARG A 314 15.16 5.32 -1.23
CA ARG A 314 15.54 6.19 -2.35
C ARG A 314 14.80 7.52 -2.33
N ILE A 315 13.50 7.52 -1.94
CA ILE A 315 12.67 8.73 -1.90
C ILE A 315 12.92 9.53 -0.61
N TYR A 316 13.05 8.88 0.54
CA TYR A 316 12.94 9.56 1.84
C TYR A 316 14.21 9.59 2.69
N GLN A 317 15.31 8.89 2.30
CA GLN A 317 16.52 8.79 3.14
C GLN A 317 17.17 10.14 3.50
N GLN A 318 16.99 11.17 2.67
CA GLN A 318 17.51 12.52 2.91
C GLN A 318 16.42 13.50 3.36
N SER A 319 15.21 13.01 3.65
CA SER A 319 14.10 13.85 4.05
C SER A 319 14.02 14.05 5.57
N PRO A 320 13.32 15.09 6.05
CA PRO A 320 13.09 15.30 7.49
C PRO A 320 12.36 14.15 8.20
N ILE A 321 11.70 13.26 7.46
CA ILE A 321 10.96 12.10 8.01
C ILE A 321 11.75 10.79 7.93
N ALA A 322 12.98 10.79 7.46
CA ALA A 322 13.80 9.58 7.27
C ALA A 322 13.90 8.73 8.54
N ALA A 323 14.23 9.34 9.68
CA ALA A 323 14.34 8.64 10.96
C ALA A 323 13.00 8.02 11.42
N VAL A 324 11.90 8.75 11.21
CA VAL A 324 10.56 8.26 11.53
C VAL A 324 10.19 7.07 10.64
N LEU A 325 10.46 7.14 9.34
CA LEU A 325 10.19 6.04 8.42
C LEU A 325 11.05 4.82 8.71
N TYR A 326 12.32 5.01 9.04
CA TYR A 326 13.18 3.90 9.48
C TYR A 326 12.56 3.13 10.65
N GLN A 327 12.09 3.82 11.70
CA GLN A 327 11.45 3.20 12.85
C GLN A 327 10.13 2.50 12.52
N ARG A 328 9.42 2.97 11.50
CA ARG A 328 8.13 2.42 11.08
C ARG A 328 8.25 1.23 10.14
N THR A 329 9.38 1.09 9.46
CA THR A 329 9.57 0.09 8.39
C THR A 329 10.78 -0.80 8.64
N GLU A 330 11.98 -0.32 8.43
CA GLU A 330 13.20 -1.12 8.48
C GLU A 330 13.47 -1.68 9.88
N ALA A 331 13.32 -0.88 10.93
CA ALA A 331 13.47 -1.33 12.30
C ALA A 331 12.43 -2.41 12.66
N GLN A 332 11.17 -2.26 12.19
CA GLN A 332 10.14 -3.27 12.38
C GLN A 332 10.44 -4.57 11.62
N HIS A 333 11.02 -4.49 10.43
CA HIS A 333 11.43 -5.66 9.67
C HIS A 333 12.62 -6.38 10.32
N GLN A 334 13.60 -5.65 10.84
CA GLN A 334 14.72 -6.21 11.60
C GLN A 334 14.24 -6.90 12.88
N GLU A 335 13.33 -6.26 13.61
CA GLU A 335 12.69 -6.82 14.81
C GLU A 335 11.95 -8.13 14.49
N LEU A 336 11.19 -8.16 13.38
CA LEU A 336 10.48 -9.37 12.95
C LEU A 336 11.43 -10.56 12.76
N ARG A 337 12.57 -10.34 12.11
CA ARG A 337 13.58 -11.37 11.92
C ARG A 337 14.21 -11.83 13.24
N GLN A 338 14.45 -10.90 14.16
CA GLN A 338 14.99 -11.24 15.48
C GLN A 338 13.99 -12.07 16.30
N GLN A 339 12.74 -11.67 16.35
CA GLN A 339 11.68 -12.39 17.06
C GLN A 339 11.42 -13.78 16.43
N LEU A 340 11.46 -13.88 15.11
CA LEU A 340 11.34 -15.15 14.40
C LEU A 340 12.50 -16.10 14.75
N ASN A 341 13.74 -15.61 14.73
CA ASN A 341 14.91 -16.40 15.11
C ASN A 341 14.82 -16.90 16.56
N ARG A 342 14.35 -16.04 17.49
CA ARG A 342 14.13 -16.42 18.88
C ARG A 342 13.07 -17.52 19.00
N HIS A 343 11.97 -17.41 18.23
CA HIS A 343 10.94 -18.43 18.20
C HIS A 343 11.45 -19.78 17.70
N VAL A 344 12.21 -19.79 16.61
CA VAL A 344 12.82 -21.01 16.07
C VAL A 344 13.84 -21.61 17.05
N ALA A 345 14.64 -20.77 17.72
CA ALA A 345 15.61 -21.24 18.70
C ALA A 345 14.92 -21.92 19.91
N TRP A 346 13.77 -21.41 20.36
CA TRP A 346 13.00 -22.07 21.41
C TRP A 346 12.55 -23.49 21.00
N TRP A 347 12.07 -23.67 19.76
CA TRP A 347 11.71 -24.99 19.24
C TRP A 347 12.90 -25.93 19.17
N GLN A 348 14.08 -25.45 18.79
CA GLN A 348 15.32 -26.23 18.77
C GLN A 348 15.73 -26.65 20.19
N GLN A 349 15.62 -25.77 21.17
CA GLN A 349 15.86 -26.10 22.57
C GLN A 349 14.90 -27.16 23.08
N LEU A 350 13.60 -27.03 22.83
CA LEU A 350 12.60 -28.04 23.21
C LEU A 350 12.95 -29.42 22.62
N GLN A 351 13.41 -29.48 21.34
CA GLN A 351 13.85 -30.74 20.73
C GLN A 351 15.07 -31.36 21.42
N GLN A 352 16.03 -30.52 21.76
CA GLN A 352 17.26 -30.98 22.44
C GLN A 352 16.95 -31.50 23.84
N HIS A 353 16.16 -30.79 24.63
CA HIS A 353 15.83 -31.21 26.00
C HIS A 353 14.93 -32.44 26.04
N CYS A 354 13.92 -32.54 25.19
CA CYS A 354 13.00 -33.68 25.15
C CYS A 354 13.47 -34.84 24.20
N GLN A 355 14.64 -34.71 23.57
CA GLN A 355 15.27 -35.75 22.73
C GLN A 355 14.36 -36.30 21.61
N PHE A 356 13.58 -35.43 20.95
CA PHE A 356 12.79 -35.82 19.79
C PHE A 356 13.26 -35.14 18.51
N LYS A 357 12.97 -35.78 17.35
CA LYS A 357 13.29 -35.21 16.03
C LYS A 357 12.01 -34.60 15.42
N ILE A 358 12.14 -33.43 14.82
CA ILE A 358 11.09 -32.89 13.94
C ILE A 358 11.12 -33.75 12.67
N ALA A 359 10.19 -34.68 12.53
CA ALA A 359 10.02 -35.48 11.33
C ALA A 359 8.60 -35.25 10.80
N ALA A 360 8.49 -34.95 9.51
CA ALA A 360 7.21 -35.04 8.82
C ALA A 360 6.73 -36.48 8.91
N GLN A 361 5.47 -36.73 9.28
CA GLN A 361 4.92 -38.10 9.23
C GLN A 361 4.95 -38.59 7.78
N PRO A 362 5.50 -39.76 7.48
CA PRO A 362 5.42 -40.34 6.16
C PRO A 362 3.94 -40.68 5.89
N GLY A 363 3.26 -39.99 5.00
CA GLY A 363 1.94 -40.38 4.54
C GLY A 363 0.87 -39.31 4.37
N GLN A 364 1.22 -38.04 4.11
CA GLN A 364 0.26 -37.05 3.62
C GLN A 364 0.89 -36.29 2.44
N SER A 365 0.93 -36.94 1.29
CA SER A 365 1.16 -36.33 -0.02
C SER A 365 -0.15 -36.27 -0.79
#